data_211b93081b41aea4341845fe3de9759c
#
_entry.id   211b93081b41aea4341845fe3de9759c
#
_cell.length_a   1.000
_cell.length_b   1.000
_cell.length_c   1.000
_cell.angle_alpha   90.00
_cell.angle_beta   90.00
_cell.angle_gamma   90.00
#
_symmetry.space_group_name_H-M   'P 1'
#
loop_
_entity.id
_entity.type
_entity.pdbx_description
1 polymer ?
#
loop_
_entity_poly.entity_id
_entity_poly.type
_entity_poly.pdbx_seq_one_letter_code
_entity_poly.pdbx_strand_id
1 'polypeptide(L)'
;MSLVARTGLIVVFIILGTGHIGAQTATLSGDLLTDWQTQKRTMLAIADAMPEELFGFKPTDAQRTYAEQVLHIAGANVYLMQHLAGGVEAPAVDTTDFSTFGLEATSKAVVLEALAEGYDYGIAVLQEFSDEELVATVSGPRYLGEVTRVRMAYFTLSHAMDIYGQMAVYLRLNGVTPPASRRGGV
;
A
#
# COMPACT_ATOMS: atom_id res chain seq x y z
N MET A 1 -6.62 -85.73 5.95
CA MET A 1 -7.27 -84.48 5.54
C MET A 1 -6.31 -83.34 5.91
N SER A 2 -5.59 -82.83 4.93
CA SER A 2 -4.56 -81.75 5.12
C SER A 2 -5.14 -80.43 4.71
N LEU A 3 -5.15 -79.46 5.65
CA LEU A 3 -5.65 -78.10 5.42
C LEU A 3 -4.47 -77.24 5.00
N VAL A 4 -4.45 -76.81 3.72
CA VAL A 4 -3.43 -75.92 3.20
C VAL A 4 -3.92 -74.50 3.44
N ALA A 5 -3.25 -73.79 4.37
CA ALA A 5 -3.47 -72.37 4.60
C ALA A 5 -2.79 -71.57 3.48
N ARG A 6 -3.58 -70.81 2.70
CA ARG A 6 -3.09 -69.85 1.73
C ARG A 6 -2.89 -68.50 2.41
N THR A 7 -1.64 -68.12 2.62
CA THR A 7 -1.26 -66.76 3.09
C THR A 7 -1.27 -65.79 1.90
N GLY A 8 -2.26 -64.92 1.86
CA GLY A 8 -2.31 -63.83 0.86
C GLY A 8 -1.40 -62.69 1.27
N LEU A 9 -0.42 -62.36 0.45
CA LEU A 9 0.47 -61.19 0.61
C LEU A 9 -0.26 -59.93 0.09
N ILE A 10 -0.65 -59.04 1.00
CA ILE A 10 -1.21 -57.74 0.63
C ILE A 10 -0.04 -56.81 0.41
N VAL A 11 0.23 -56.44 -0.86
CA VAL A 11 1.20 -55.40 -1.22
C VAL A 11 0.46 -54.03 -1.18
N VAL A 12 0.75 -53.24 -0.17
CA VAL A 12 0.27 -51.85 -0.08
C VAL A 12 1.20 -50.97 -0.87
N PHE A 13 0.74 -50.47 -2.03
CA PHE A 13 1.42 -49.42 -2.78
C PHE A 13 1.19 -48.09 -2.09
N ILE A 14 2.18 -47.57 -1.37
CA ILE A 14 2.20 -46.18 -0.89
C ILE A 14 2.63 -45.30 -2.08
N ILE A 15 1.68 -44.64 -2.72
CA ILE A 15 1.96 -43.58 -3.71
C ILE A 15 2.40 -42.36 -2.91
N LEU A 16 3.72 -42.17 -2.79
CA LEU A 16 4.28 -40.88 -2.35
C LEU A 16 4.03 -39.85 -3.44
N GLY A 17 2.93 -39.10 -3.33
CA GLY A 17 2.69 -37.93 -4.13
C GLY A 17 3.75 -36.90 -3.80
N THR A 18 4.76 -36.76 -4.66
CA THR A 18 5.67 -35.61 -4.63
C THR A 18 4.89 -34.37 -5.07
N GLY A 19 4.21 -33.72 -4.12
CA GLY A 19 3.69 -32.38 -4.32
C GLY A 19 4.88 -31.48 -4.61
N HIS A 20 5.09 -31.11 -5.88
CA HIS A 20 5.98 -30.01 -6.21
C HIS A 20 5.34 -28.76 -5.63
N ILE A 21 5.81 -28.32 -4.44
CA ILE A 21 5.63 -26.96 -3.99
C ILE A 21 6.52 -26.16 -4.95
N GLY A 22 5.94 -25.71 -6.05
CA GLY A 22 6.61 -24.77 -6.95
C GLY A 22 6.97 -23.54 -6.09
N ALA A 23 8.26 -23.31 -5.86
CA ALA A 23 8.70 -22.05 -5.30
C ALA A 23 8.15 -20.96 -6.22
N GLN A 24 7.22 -20.14 -5.70
CA GLN A 24 6.70 -18.99 -6.45
C GLN A 24 7.89 -18.08 -6.71
N THR A 25 8.28 -17.95 -7.97
CA THR A 25 9.40 -17.07 -8.34
C THR A 25 8.98 -15.65 -8.00
N ALA A 26 9.72 -14.98 -7.13
CA ALA A 26 9.49 -13.56 -6.84
C ALA A 26 9.59 -12.76 -8.15
N THR A 27 8.64 -11.85 -8.37
CA THR A 27 8.59 -10.97 -9.53
C THR A 27 8.64 -9.52 -9.05
N LEU A 28 9.17 -8.62 -9.87
CA LEU A 28 9.22 -7.20 -9.55
C LEU A 28 7.81 -6.62 -9.31
N SER A 29 6.86 -6.99 -10.18
CA SER A 29 5.45 -6.59 -10.06
C SER A 29 4.80 -7.14 -8.80
N GLY A 30 5.06 -8.40 -8.44
CA GLY A 30 4.53 -9.03 -7.23
C GLY A 30 5.06 -8.41 -5.95
N ASP A 31 6.37 -8.14 -5.88
CA ASP A 31 6.99 -7.49 -4.74
C ASP A 31 6.48 -6.05 -4.57
N LEU A 32 6.43 -5.28 -5.67
CA LEU A 32 5.93 -3.91 -5.65
C LEU A 32 4.45 -3.83 -5.21
N LEU A 33 3.62 -4.74 -5.70
CA LEU A 33 2.21 -4.82 -5.29
C LEU A 33 2.09 -5.18 -3.80
N THR A 34 2.93 -6.07 -3.31
CA THR A 34 3.00 -6.45 -1.88
C THR A 34 3.39 -5.25 -1.02
N ASP A 35 4.38 -4.46 -1.46
CA ASP A 35 4.81 -3.24 -0.76
C ASP A 35 3.69 -2.21 -0.68
N TRP A 36 2.96 -1.99 -1.79
CA TRP A 36 1.82 -1.07 -1.83
C TRP A 36 0.69 -1.50 -0.89
N GLN A 37 0.31 -2.78 -0.92
CA GLN A 37 -0.72 -3.32 -0.03
C GLN A 37 -0.29 -3.23 1.44
N THR A 38 0.98 -3.47 1.73
CA THR A 38 1.53 -3.35 3.09
C THR A 38 1.53 -1.90 3.54
N GLN A 39 1.93 -0.97 2.67
CA GLN A 39 1.92 0.44 2.99
C GLN A 39 0.50 0.97 3.18
N LYS A 40 -0.49 0.53 2.37
CA LYS A 40 -1.92 0.85 2.59
C LYS A 40 -2.33 0.51 4.03
N ARG A 41 -2.08 -0.72 4.47
CA ARG A 41 -2.42 -1.14 5.85
C ARG A 41 -1.71 -0.28 6.90
N THR A 42 -0.44 -0.01 6.70
CA THR A 42 0.38 0.80 7.61
C THR A 42 -0.13 2.25 7.71
N MET A 43 -0.45 2.86 6.56
CA MET A 43 -0.94 4.24 6.51
C MET A 43 -2.36 4.37 7.07
N LEU A 44 -3.25 3.44 6.79
CA LEU A 44 -4.57 3.41 7.40
C LEU A 44 -4.49 3.23 8.92
N ALA A 45 -3.60 2.36 9.40
CA ALA A 45 -3.43 2.15 10.83
C ALA A 45 -2.91 3.40 11.55
N ILE A 46 -1.96 4.13 10.98
CA ILE A 46 -1.47 5.37 11.60
C ILE A 46 -2.50 6.48 11.50
N ALA A 47 -3.21 6.61 10.38
CA ALA A 47 -4.26 7.61 10.19
C ALA A 47 -5.42 7.40 11.20
N ASP A 48 -5.83 6.16 11.41
CA ASP A 48 -6.89 5.81 12.36
C ASP A 48 -6.47 5.96 13.84
N ALA A 49 -5.17 5.93 14.13
CA ALA A 49 -4.68 6.01 15.52
C ALA A 49 -4.96 7.36 16.20
N MET A 50 -5.12 8.45 15.45
CA MET A 50 -5.45 9.76 16.00
C MET A 50 -6.93 9.82 16.38
N PRO A 51 -7.31 10.24 17.60
CA PRO A 51 -8.70 10.55 17.95
C PRO A 51 -9.29 11.61 17.01
N GLU A 52 -10.57 11.49 16.67
CA GLU A 52 -11.23 12.37 15.70
C GLU A 52 -11.19 13.84 16.12
N GLU A 53 -11.37 14.11 17.41
CA GLU A 53 -11.29 15.47 17.98
C GLU A 53 -9.90 16.14 17.82
N LEU A 54 -8.88 15.35 17.52
CA LEU A 54 -7.51 15.80 17.30
C LEU A 54 -7.12 15.84 15.81
N PHE A 55 -8.02 15.57 14.88
CA PHE A 55 -7.76 15.63 13.46
C PHE A 55 -7.41 17.04 12.97
N GLY A 56 -7.88 18.08 13.67
CA GLY A 56 -7.50 19.48 13.44
C GLY A 56 -6.17 19.91 14.05
N PHE A 57 -5.48 19.02 14.80
CA PHE A 57 -4.19 19.36 15.41
C PHE A 57 -3.09 19.54 14.38
N LYS A 58 -2.28 20.60 14.55
CA LYS A 58 -1.03 20.85 13.82
C LYS A 58 0.08 21.31 14.79
N PRO A 59 1.31 20.86 14.63
CA PRO A 59 2.41 21.23 15.53
C PRO A 59 2.79 22.70 15.47
N THR A 60 2.68 23.32 14.30
CA THR A 60 2.94 24.76 14.05
C THR A 60 1.96 25.29 13.01
N ASP A 61 1.82 26.60 12.90
CA ASP A 61 0.94 27.24 11.91
C ASP A 61 1.35 26.96 10.46
N ALA A 62 2.63 26.71 10.22
CA ALA A 62 3.15 26.43 8.88
C ALA A 62 2.89 24.97 8.42
N GLN A 63 2.50 24.08 9.33
CA GLN A 63 2.28 22.67 9.01
C GLN A 63 0.79 22.41 8.70
N ARG A 64 0.54 21.35 7.96
CA ARG A 64 -0.81 20.80 7.77
C ARG A 64 -1.39 20.32 9.10
N THR A 65 -2.70 20.32 9.23
CA THR A 65 -3.38 19.57 10.28
C THR A 65 -3.17 18.06 10.06
N TYR A 66 -3.49 17.24 11.07
CA TYR A 66 -3.39 15.79 10.92
C TYR A 66 -4.27 15.26 9.79
N ALA A 67 -5.52 15.74 9.70
CA ALA A 67 -6.42 15.41 8.61
C ALA A 67 -5.84 15.79 7.23
N GLU A 68 -5.31 17.00 7.10
CA GLU A 68 -4.69 17.47 5.85
C GLU A 68 -3.45 16.63 5.47
N GLN A 69 -2.69 16.12 6.42
CA GLN A 69 -1.59 15.17 6.12
C GLN A 69 -2.11 13.86 5.50
N VAL A 70 -3.21 13.34 6.03
CA VAL A 70 -3.84 12.11 5.49
C VAL A 70 -4.41 12.36 4.09
N LEU A 71 -5.13 13.46 3.89
CA LEU A 71 -5.68 13.85 2.59
C LEU A 71 -4.58 14.15 1.57
N HIS A 72 -3.47 14.76 2.01
CA HIS A 72 -2.31 14.97 1.14
C HIS A 72 -1.80 13.65 0.55
N ILE A 73 -1.67 12.60 1.36
CA ILE A 73 -1.25 11.28 0.86
C ILE A 73 -2.31 10.65 -0.05
N ALA A 74 -3.59 10.78 0.29
CA ALA A 74 -4.67 10.29 -0.56
C ALA A 74 -4.57 10.87 -1.98
N GLY A 75 -4.53 12.20 -2.08
CA GLY A 75 -4.44 12.89 -3.36
C GLY A 75 -3.09 12.72 -4.06
N ALA A 76 -1.97 12.71 -3.31
CA ALA A 76 -0.64 12.49 -3.87
C ALA A 76 -0.49 11.09 -4.48
N ASN A 77 -1.06 10.07 -3.87
CA ASN A 77 -1.08 8.72 -4.44
C ASN A 77 -1.79 8.72 -5.80
N VAL A 78 -2.97 9.35 -5.90
CA VAL A 78 -3.68 9.47 -7.17
C VAL A 78 -2.84 10.26 -8.19
N TYR A 79 -2.39 11.47 -7.83
CA TYR A 79 -1.62 12.35 -8.71
C TYR A 79 -0.34 11.68 -9.24
N LEU A 80 0.42 11.02 -8.38
CA LEU A 80 1.68 10.41 -8.77
C LEU A 80 1.49 9.13 -9.58
N MET A 81 0.50 8.31 -9.21
CA MET A 81 0.25 7.04 -9.91
C MET A 81 -0.36 7.20 -11.30
N GLN A 82 -1.04 8.32 -11.60
CA GLN A 82 -1.46 8.64 -12.97
C GLN A 82 -0.29 8.69 -13.95
N HIS A 83 0.91 9.06 -13.50
CA HIS A 83 2.11 9.12 -14.33
C HIS A 83 2.63 7.74 -14.76
N LEU A 84 2.10 6.64 -14.21
CA LEU A 84 2.42 5.32 -14.74
C LEU A 84 1.73 5.06 -16.10
N ALA A 85 0.78 5.91 -16.48
CA ALA A 85 0.06 5.84 -17.74
C ALA A 85 -0.65 4.49 -17.96
N GLY A 86 -1.32 3.98 -16.91
CA GLY A 86 -2.22 2.85 -16.96
C GLY A 86 -3.59 3.23 -17.54
N GLY A 87 -4.44 2.23 -17.79
CA GLY A 87 -5.79 2.41 -18.31
C GLY A 87 -6.86 2.64 -17.23
N VAL A 88 -6.50 2.56 -15.96
CA VAL A 88 -7.44 2.75 -14.82
C VAL A 88 -7.87 4.21 -14.73
N GLU A 89 -9.18 4.45 -14.66
CA GLU A 89 -9.72 5.78 -14.42
C GLU A 89 -9.32 6.29 -13.04
N ALA A 90 -8.69 7.47 -13.00
CA ALA A 90 -8.22 8.06 -11.75
C ALA A 90 -9.36 8.75 -11.00
N PRO A 91 -9.42 8.64 -9.66
CA PRO A 91 -10.25 9.52 -8.85
C PRO A 91 -9.96 11.00 -9.13
N ALA A 92 -10.99 11.84 -9.01
CA ALA A 92 -10.83 13.27 -9.23
C ALA A 92 -9.99 13.90 -8.10
N VAL A 93 -8.95 14.63 -8.48
CA VAL A 93 -8.11 15.42 -7.55
C VAL A 93 -7.76 16.77 -8.18
N ASP A 94 -7.67 17.80 -7.36
CA ASP A 94 -7.22 19.13 -7.80
C ASP A 94 -5.68 19.19 -7.79
N THR A 95 -5.09 19.09 -8.97
CA THR A 95 -3.64 19.15 -9.16
C THR A 95 -3.04 20.55 -9.04
N THR A 96 -3.84 21.56 -8.74
CA THR A 96 -3.39 22.93 -8.42
C THR A 96 -3.26 23.17 -6.92
N ASP A 97 -3.93 22.35 -6.10
CA ASP A 97 -3.79 22.33 -4.63
C ASP A 97 -2.94 21.14 -4.17
N PHE A 98 -1.65 21.35 -3.97
CA PHE A 98 -0.76 20.34 -3.41
C PHE A 98 -0.84 20.21 -1.88
N SER A 99 -1.76 20.89 -1.21
CA SER A 99 -1.99 20.71 0.23
C SER A 99 -2.83 19.45 0.50
N THR A 100 -4.03 19.40 -0.04
CA THR A 100 -4.99 18.30 0.12
C THR A 100 -5.51 17.76 -1.21
N PHE A 101 -5.07 18.29 -2.33
CA PHE A 101 -5.56 17.95 -3.67
C PHE A 101 -7.07 18.20 -3.84
N GLY A 102 -7.58 19.25 -3.18
CA GLY A 102 -8.99 19.61 -3.19
C GLY A 102 -9.88 18.69 -2.35
N LEU A 103 -9.31 17.74 -1.61
CA LEU A 103 -10.06 16.85 -0.72
C LEU A 103 -10.41 17.57 0.59
N GLU A 104 -11.62 17.31 1.11
CA GLU A 104 -12.14 17.97 2.31
C GLU A 104 -12.23 17.02 3.50
N ALA A 105 -11.77 17.50 4.68
CA ALA A 105 -11.82 16.75 5.94
C ALA A 105 -13.14 17.00 6.68
N THR A 106 -14.26 16.47 6.19
CA THR A 106 -15.58 16.66 6.83
C THR A 106 -15.80 15.74 8.05
N SER A 107 -15.10 14.60 8.10
CA SER A 107 -15.09 13.67 9.24
C SER A 107 -13.87 12.76 9.13
N LYS A 108 -13.51 12.08 10.24
CA LYS A 108 -12.46 11.04 10.23
C LYS A 108 -12.77 9.93 9.23
N ALA A 109 -14.02 9.50 9.15
CA ALA A 109 -14.43 8.43 8.24
C ALA A 109 -14.17 8.81 6.78
N VAL A 110 -14.53 10.02 6.35
CA VAL A 110 -14.30 10.54 4.99
C VAL A 110 -12.80 10.62 4.69
N VAL A 111 -12.00 11.08 5.64
CA VAL A 111 -10.54 11.17 5.49
C VAL A 111 -9.89 9.80 5.31
N LEU A 112 -10.33 8.80 6.09
CA LEU A 112 -9.82 7.43 5.97
C LEU A 112 -10.28 6.75 4.67
N GLU A 113 -11.51 7.02 4.22
CA GLU A 113 -12.03 6.52 2.95
C GLU A 113 -11.22 7.08 1.78
N ALA A 114 -11.00 8.40 1.73
CA ALA A 114 -10.16 9.01 0.70
C ALA A 114 -8.75 8.41 0.66
N LEU A 115 -8.13 8.15 1.82
CA LEU A 115 -6.83 7.49 1.89
C LEU A 115 -6.88 6.06 1.31
N ALA A 116 -7.93 5.30 1.65
CA ALA A 116 -8.10 3.94 1.15
C ALA A 116 -8.26 3.94 -0.38
N GLU A 117 -9.09 4.84 -0.92
CA GLU A 117 -9.32 4.99 -2.38
C GLU A 117 -8.05 5.36 -3.13
N GLY A 118 -7.23 6.30 -2.61
CA GLY A 118 -5.95 6.66 -3.22
C GLY A 118 -4.98 5.47 -3.31
N TYR A 119 -4.97 4.60 -2.29
CA TYR A 119 -4.19 3.36 -2.33
C TYR A 119 -4.79 2.31 -3.27
N ASP A 120 -6.13 2.14 -3.29
CA ASP A 120 -6.81 1.18 -4.17
C ASP A 120 -6.59 1.53 -5.63
N TYR A 121 -6.62 2.82 -5.97
CA TYR A 121 -6.26 3.30 -7.29
C TYR A 121 -4.83 2.87 -7.67
N GLY A 122 -3.84 3.14 -6.80
CA GLY A 122 -2.45 2.76 -7.05
C GLY A 122 -2.26 1.24 -7.21
N ILE A 123 -2.97 0.43 -6.42
CA ILE A 123 -2.98 -1.03 -6.54
C ILE A 123 -3.54 -1.45 -7.90
N ALA A 124 -4.68 -0.89 -8.31
CA ALA A 124 -5.31 -1.20 -9.59
C ALA A 124 -4.39 -0.84 -10.78
N VAL A 125 -3.73 0.32 -10.73
CA VAL A 125 -2.74 0.73 -11.74
C VAL A 125 -1.56 -0.24 -11.81
N LEU A 126 -1.01 -0.66 -10.66
CA LEU A 126 0.14 -1.59 -10.64
C LEU A 126 -0.21 -2.97 -11.18
N GLN A 127 -1.45 -3.42 -11.03
CA GLN A 127 -1.91 -4.71 -11.54
C GLN A 127 -1.96 -4.79 -13.07
N GLU A 128 -1.89 -3.64 -13.77
CA GLU A 128 -1.89 -3.62 -15.23
C GLU A 128 -0.52 -3.93 -15.84
N PHE A 129 0.57 -3.92 -15.05
CA PHE A 129 1.93 -3.99 -15.60
C PHE A 129 2.66 -5.29 -15.25
N SER A 130 3.25 -5.90 -16.28
CA SER A 130 4.27 -6.94 -16.17
C SER A 130 5.62 -6.36 -15.72
N ASP A 131 6.55 -7.23 -15.32
CA ASP A 131 7.92 -6.82 -14.95
C ASP A 131 8.63 -6.05 -16.08
N GLU A 132 8.41 -6.46 -17.35
CA GLU A 132 8.97 -5.78 -18.53
C GLU A 132 8.38 -4.38 -18.71
N GLU A 133 7.08 -4.22 -18.52
CA GLU A 133 6.40 -2.93 -18.64
C GLU A 133 6.75 -1.97 -17.50
N LEU A 134 7.04 -2.49 -16.30
CA LEU A 134 7.47 -1.68 -15.16
C LEU A 134 8.82 -0.98 -15.37
N VAL A 135 9.72 -1.55 -16.17
CA VAL A 135 11.01 -0.91 -16.49
C VAL A 135 10.92 0.05 -17.68
N ALA A 136 9.79 0.11 -18.38
CA ALA A 136 9.59 1.07 -19.45
C ALA A 136 9.51 2.51 -18.92
N THR A 137 10.00 3.47 -19.74
CA THR A 137 10.03 4.90 -19.41
C THR A 137 8.68 5.56 -19.63
N VAL A 138 8.30 6.45 -18.72
CA VAL A 138 7.12 7.32 -18.74
C VAL A 138 7.50 8.74 -18.35
N SER A 139 6.68 9.71 -18.77
CA SER A 139 6.81 11.09 -18.31
C SER A 139 6.27 11.25 -16.90
N GLY A 140 7.16 11.43 -15.94
CA GLY A 140 6.81 11.76 -14.56
C GLY A 140 6.42 13.22 -14.38
N PRO A 141 6.14 13.65 -13.14
CA PRO A 141 5.98 15.07 -12.81
C PRO A 141 7.19 15.88 -13.27
N ARG A 142 6.98 17.18 -13.56
CA ARG A 142 8.00 18.06 -14.11
C ARG A 142 9.36 18.00 -13.38
N TYR A 143 9.34 17.84 -12.08
CA TYR A 143 10.55 17.78 -11.24
C TYR A 143 11.27 16.43 -11.28
N LEU A 144 10.65 15.36 -11.80
CA LEU A 144 11.28 14.06 -12.01
C LEU A 144 11.68 13.82 -13.47
N GLY A 145 11.00 14.46 -14.44
CA GLY A 145 11.23 14.24 -15.86
C GLY A 145 10.88 12.81 -16.30
N GLU A 146 11.64 12.28 -17.26
CA GLU A 146 11.47 10.90 -17.73
C GLU A 146 12.01 9.91 -16.70
N VAL A 147 11.17 8.95 -16.31
CA VAL A 147 11.47 7.93 -15.30
C VAL A 147 10.87 6.58 -15.70
N THR A 148 11.39 5.48 -15.17
CA THR A 148 10.70 4.18 -15.31
C THR A 148 9.45 4.12 -14.44
N ARG A 149 8.45 3.33 -14.82
CA ARG A 149 7.24 3.11 -14.01
C ARG A 149 7.59 2.64 -12.60
N VAL A 150 8.51 1.69 -12.47
CA VAL A 150 8.95 1.20 -11.14
C VAL A 150 9.56 2.31 -10.29
N ARG A 151 10.37 3.20 -10.88
CA ARG A 151 10.92 4.36 -10.15
C ARG A 151 9.82 5.30 -9.69
N MET A 152 8.80 5.54 -10.54
CA MET A 152 7.66 6.38 -10.19
C MET A 152 6.87 5.79 -9.03
N ALA A 153 6.59 4.48 -9.05
CA ALA A 153 5.90 3.78 -7.99
C ALA A 153 6.68 3.83 -6.66
N TYR A 154 8.00 3.55 -6.67
CA TYR A 154 8.83 3.66 -5.45
C TYR A 154 8.99 5.10 -4.96
N PHE A 155 9.00 6.09 -5.86
CA PHE A 155 8.96 7.49 -5.45
C PHE A 155 7.69 7.80 -4.65
N THR A 156 6.53 7.31 -5.09
CA THR A 156 5.25 7.50 -4.39
C THR A 156 5.26 6.79 -3.02
N LEU A 157 5.75 5.55 -2.95
CA LEU A 157 5.92 4.83 -1.67
C LEU A 157 6.84 5.60 -0.70
N SER A 158 7.95 6.13 -1.20
CA SER A 158 8.91 6.89 -0.38
C SER A 158 8.30 8.19 0.14
N HIS A 159 7.52 8.90 -0.71
CA HIS A 159 6.80 10.11 -0.31
C HIS A 159 5.81 9.82 0.82
N ALA A 160 5.03 8.75 0.70
CA ALA A 160 4.10 8.36 1.74
C ALA A 160 4.81 7.99 3.06
N MET A 161 6.00 7.37 3.02
CA MET A 161 6.78 7.07 4.23
C MET A 161 7.37 8.31 4.91
N ASP A 162 7.71 9.36 4.15
CA ASP A 162 8.09 10.66 4.74
C ASP A 162 6.92 11.24 5.56
N ILE A 163 5.72 11.25 4.99
CA ILE A 163 4.52 11.73 5.70
C ILE A 163 4.16 10.82 6.89
N TYR A 164 4.34 9.50 6.77
CA TYR A 164 4.18 8.58 7.90
C TYR A 164 5.06 8.97 9.10
N GLY A 165 6.32 9.31 8.83
CA GLY A 165 7.25 9.79 9.87
C GLY A 165 6.73 11.06 10.57
N GLN A 166 6.23 12.02 9.79
CA GLN A 166 5.61 13.23 10.32
C GLN A 166 4.37 12.90 11.16
N MET A 167 3.43 12.10 10.65
CA MET A 167 2.22 11.68 11.39
C MET A 167 2.56 10.99 12.72
N ALA A 168 3.62 10.18 12.77
CA ALA A 168 4.09 9.57 14.01
C ALA A 168 4.53 10.60 15.06
N VAL A 169 5.07 11.75 14.63
CA VAL A 169 5.38 12.88 15.53
C VAL A 169 4.09 13.52 16.03
N TYR A 170 3.11 13.76 15.17
CA TYR A 170 1.80 14.33 15.56
C TYR A 170 1.13 13.47 16.64
N LEU A 171 1.11 12.14 16.46
CA LEU A 171 0.57 11.21 17.44
C LEU A 171 1.28 11.37 18.80
N ARG A 172 2.62 11.36 18.81
CA ARG A 172 3.41 11.47 20.05
C ARG A 172 3.21 12.79 20.77
N LEU A 173 3.08 13.90 20.05
CA LEU A 173 2.77 15.20 20.62
C LEU A 173 1.41 15.24 21.32
N ASN A 174 0.49 14.37 20.92
CA ASN A 174 -0.83 14.21 21.52
C ASN A 174 -0.93 13.00 22.49
N GLY A 175 0.19 12.45 22.92
CA GLY A 175 0.22 11.33 23.87
C GLY A 175 -0.22 9.98 23.27
N VAL A 176 -0.39 9.89 21.95
CA VAL A 176 -0.80 8.68 21.25
C VAL A 176 0.43 7.89 20.79
N THR A 177 0.53 6.62 21.18
CA THR A 177 1.61 5.74 20.70
C THR A 177 1.32 5.31 19.25
N PRO A 178 2.24 5.59 18.30
CA PRO A 178 2.10 5.11 16.93
C PRO A 178 1.96 3.58 16.86
N PRO A 179 1.15 3.04 15.93
CA PRO A 179 0.90 1.60 15.83
C PRO A 179 2.17 0.74 15.80
N ALA A 180 3.15 1.10 14.97
CA ALA A 180 4.42 0.36 14.87
C ALA A 180 5.29 0.42 16.14
N SER A 181 4.98 1.30 17.10
CA SER A 181 5.69 1.41 18.38
C SER A 181 4.98 0.66 19.52
N ARG A 182 3.81 0.06 19.26
CA ARG A 182 3.08 -0.74 20.26
C ARG A 182 3.74 -2.11 20.38
N ARG A 183 3.91 -2.62 21.62
CA ARG A 183 4.45 -3.97 21.82
C ARG A 183 3.50 -5.00 21.19
N GLY A 184 3.99 -5.79 20.24
CA GLY A 184 3.21 -6.79 19.51
C GLY A 184 2.47 -6.23 18.29
N GLY A 185 2.71 -4.98 17.90
CA GLY A 185 2.20 -4.39 16.67
C GLY A 185 3.08 -4.74 15.47
N VAL A 186 2.44 -5.26 14.46
CA VAL A 186 2.72 -5.77 13.11
C VAL A 186 2.99 -7.25 13.07
#